data_749297c25beec23f9d2c205271acbe49
#
_entry.id   749297c25beec23f9d2c205271acbe49
#
_cell.length_a   1.000
_cell.length_b   1.000
_cell.length_c   1.000
_cell.angle_alpha   90.00
_cell.angle_beta   90.00
_cell.angle_gamma   90.00
#
_symmetry.space_group_name_H-M   'P 1'
#
loop_
_entity.id
_entity.type
_entity.pdbx_description
1 polymer ?
#
loop_
_entity_poly.entity_id
_entity_poly.type
_entity_poly.pdbx_seq_one_letter_code
_entity_poly.pdbx_strand_id
1 'polypeptide(L)'
;MTNNLRPDEDRNCVFPRRWAAPLLAIGLLVQATTAHTQSDDRVKAGLMTWRSSGCPDCHGAFADGDKQRDEAPTGANLRTTRLDTASLKETISCGRPGTGMPAFDEGAYTIRACNEQALGPPPSDLYPTPRTLTPDEIDTVVTYLQARVIGKGRTITKQECLFYYADQPEWCDDYK
;
A
#
# COMPACT_ATOMS: atom_id res chain seq x y z
N MET A 1 59.17 -52.64 15.74
CA MET A 1 60.35 -51.91 15.38
C MET A 1 59.94 -50.46 15.27
N THR A 2 60.04 -49.76 16.38
CA THR A 2 61.10 -48.76 16.71
C THR A 2 61.17 -47.68 15.60
N ASN A 3 60.96 -46.44 15.81
CA ASN A 3 61.43 -45.45 16.73
C ASN A 3 60.67 -44.11 16.39
N ASN A 4 60.18 -43.36 17.31
CA ASN A 4 60.88 -42.47 18.24
C ASN A 4 61.35 -41.13 17.61
N LEU A 5 60.93 -40.06 18.16
CA LEU A 5 61.46 -38.79 18.66
C LEU A 5 60.84 -37.54 18.07
N ARG A 6 60.06 -36.84 18.87
CA ARG A 6 60.24 -35.63 19.71
C ARG A 6 61.04 -34.44 19.12
N PRO A 7 60.92 -33.32 19.76
CA PRO A 7 59.95 -32.19 19.57
C PRO A 7 60.76 -30.91 19.24
N ASP A 8 60.11 -29.81 19.13
CA ASP A 8 60.57 -28.46 19.50
C ASP A 8 59.87 -27.43 18.56
N GLU A 9 59.51 -26.35 18.85
CA GLU A 9 59.77 -25.34 19.88
C GLU A 9 58.86 -24.13 19.55
N ASP A 10 58.36 -23.59 20.57
CA ASP A 10 57.76 -22.28 20.68
C ASP A 10 58.28 -21.23 19.71
N ARG A 11 57.33 -20.59 18.99
CA ARG A 11 57.45 -19.17 18.72
C ARG A 11 56.13 -18.46 18.91
N ASN A 12 55.97 -17.90 20.09
CA ASN A 12 55.10 -16.77 20.38
C ASN A 12 55.26 -15.67 19.33
N CYS A 13 54.31 -15.54 18.45
CA CYS A 13 54.08 -14.29 17.73
C CYS A 13 52.92 -13.54 18.41
N VAL A 14 53.29 -12.70 19.35
CA VAL A 14 52.45 -11.65 19.91
C VAL A 14 52.12 -10.67 18.77
N PHE A 15 50.90 -10.76 18.19
CA PHE A 15 50.39 -9.70 17.35
C PHE A 15 49.72 -8.62 18.24
N PRO A 16 50.09 -7.35 18.06
CA PRO A 16 49.53 -6.28 18.85
C PRO A 16 48.04 -6.06 18.48
N ARG A 17 47.24 -6.23 19.50
CA ARG A 17 45.85 -5.85 19.55
C ARG A 17 45.73 -4.33 19.42
N ARG A 18 45.46 -3.80 18.22
CA ARG A 18 45.03 -2.41 18.08
C ARG A 18 44.27 -2.16 16.76
N TRP A 19 43.07 -1.55 16.94
CA TRP A 19 42.30 -0.77 15.95
C TRP A 19 41.43 -1.58 14.97
N ALA A 20 40.29 -2.05 15.44
CA ALA A 20 39.13 -2.28 14.60
C ALA A 20 37.85 -1.98 15.38
N ALA A 21 37.31 -0.82 15.20
CA ALA A 21 35.90 -0.41 15.16
C ALA A 21 35.85 1.09 15.44
N PRO A 22 35.28 1.87 14.52
CA PRO A 22 33.87 2.19 14.57
C PRO A 22 33.22 2.51 13.19
N LEU A 23 33.29 1.63 12.20
CA LEU A 23 32.65 1.90 10.90
C LEU A 23 31.32 1.19 10.68
N LEU A 24 30.87 0.35 11.62
CA LEU A 24 29.62 -0.41 11.48
C LEU A 24 28.35 0.32 11.95
N ALA A 25 28.49 1.40 12.71
CA ALA A 25 27.32 2.12 13.27
C ALA A 25 26.69 3.12 12.29
N ILE A 26 27.44 3.62 11.29
CA ILE A 26 26.96 4.65 10.35
C ILE A 26 26.10 4.03 9.23
N GLY A 27 26.34 2.78 8.86
CA GLY A 27 25.58 2.11 7.79
C GLY A 27 24.12 1.78 8.12
N LEU A 28 23.78 1.56 9.39
CA LEU A 28 22.41 1.21 9.81
C LEU A 28 21.44 2.42 9.85
N LEU A 29 21.95 3.63 10.10
CA LEU A 29 21.12 4.85 10.15
C LEU A 29 20.69 5.33 8.76
N VAL A 30 21.48 5.08 7.73
CA VAL A 30 21.14 5.49 6.35
C VAL A 30 20.07 4.60 5.73
N GLN A 31 20.01 3.31 6.10
CA GLN A 31 19.00 2.38 5.58
C GLN A 31 17.60 2.63 6.15
N ALA A 32 17.50 3.09 7.40
CA ALA A 32 16.21 3.40 8.03
C ALA A 32 15.52 4.62 7.37
N THR A 33 16.27 5.62 6.94
CA THR A 33 15.71 6.82 6.32
C THR A 33 15.20 6.56 4.90
N THR A 34 15.88 5.73 4.12
CA THR A 34 15.45 5.41 2.74
C THR A 34 14.17 4.57 2.71
N ALA A 35 14.01 3.62 3.64
CA ALA A 35 12.80 2.80 3.72
C ALA A 35 11.55 3.61 4.10
N HIS A 36 11.70 4.61 4.97
CA HIS A 36 10.59 5.47 5.39
C HIS A 36 10.11 6.39 4.26
N THR A 37 11.03 7.01 3.53
CA THR A 37 10.72 7.85 2.38
C THR A 37 10.00 7.07 1.27
N GLN A 38 10.46 5.87 0.96
CA GLN A 38 9.84 5.01 -0.06
C GLN A 38 8.42 4.59 0.32
N SER A 39 8.16 4.34 1.61
CA SER A 39 6.81 4.06 2.12
C SER A 39 5.87 5.25 1.93
N ASP A 40 6.30 6.46 2.27
CA ASP A 40 5.50 7.68 2.16
C ASP A 40 5.21 8.05 0.70
N ASP A 41 6.17 7.87 -0.20
CA ASP A 41 5.99 8.11 -1.63
C ASP A 41 4.98 7.14 -2.25
N ARG A 42 4.99 5.88 -1.82
CA ARG A 42 4.02 4.87 -2.27
C ARG A 42 2.61 5.18 -1.77
N VAL A 43 2.45 5.67 -0.55
CA VAL A 43 1.16 6.13 -0.01
C VAL A 43 0.62 7.33 -0.80
N LYS A 44 1.48 8.30 -1.15
CA LYS A 44 1.09 9.45 -1.99
C LYS A 44 0.71 9.01 -3.41
N ALA A 45 1.47 8.12 -4.02
CA ALA A 45 1.13 7.54 -5.32
C ALA A 45 -0.25 6.87 -5.27
N GLY A 46 -0.55 6.12 -4.23
CA GLY A 46 -1.86 5.50 -4.01
C GLY A 46 -2.99 6.51 -3.88
N LEU A 47 -2.78 7.64 -3.17
CA LEU A 47 -3.75 8.73 -3.12
C LEU A 47 -4.00 9.33 -4.51
N MET A 48 -2.94 9.55 -5.29
CA MET A 48 -3.08 10.08 -6.66
C MET A 48 -3.86 9.12 -7.55
N THR A 49 -3.58 7.82 -7.47
CA THR A 49 -4.33 6.78 -8.20
C THR A 49 -5.78 6.72 -7.72
N TRP A 50 -6.07 6.78 -6.42
CA TRP A 50 -7.41 6.85 -5.84
C TRP A 50 -8.22 8.00 -6.46
N ARG A 51 -7.65 9.22 -6.48
CA ARG A 51 -8.31 10.41 -7.04
C ARG A 51 -8.53 10.28 -8.55
N SER A 52 -7.51 9.89 -9.31
CA SER A 52 -7.57 9.83 -10.78
C SER A 52 -8.39 8.68 -11.35
N SER A 53 -8.71 7.68 -10.53
CA SER A 53 -9.51 6.52 -10.95
C SER A 53 -10.99 6.64 -10.59
N GLY A 54 -11.43 7.80 -10.07
CA GLY A 54 -12.83 8.05 -9.74
C GLY A 54 -13.34 7.30 -8.49
N CYS A 55 -12.45 6.76 -7.67
CA CYS A 55 -12.84 6.11 -6.41
C CYS A 55 -13.67 7.06 -5.49
N PRO A 56 -13.31 8.36 -5.37
CA PRO A 56 -14.09 9.33 -4.59
C PRO A 56 -15.50 9.55 -5.09
N ASP A 57 -15.77 9.33 -6.38
CA ASP A 57 -17.11 9.52 -6.96
C ASP A 57 -18.16 8.70 -6.19
N CYS A 58 -17.79 7.48 -5.77
CA CYS A 58 -18.65 6.57 -5.03
C CYS A 58 -18.37 6.56 -3.52
N HIS A 59 -17.07 6.57 -3.14
CA HIS A 59 -16.63 6.33 -1.76
C HIS A 59 -16.41 7.61 -0.95
N GLY A 60 -16.46 8.80 -1.58
CA GLY A 60 -16.13 10.07 -0.94
C GLY A 60 -14.63 10.38 -0.93
N ALA A 61 -14.29 11.66 -0.77
CA ALA A 61 -12.89 12.11 -0.72
C ALA A 61 -12.10 11.38 0.35
N PHE A 62 -12.69 11.23 1.52
CA PHE A 62 -12.06 10.58 2.68
C PHE A 62 -12.39 9.09 2.79
N ALA A 63 -12.98 8.51 1.75
CA ALA A 63 -13.45 7.12 1.73
C ALA A 63 -14.47 6.80 2.85
N ASP A 64 -15.25 7.78 3.24
CA ASP A 64 -16.26 7.75 4.29
C ASP A 64 -17.67 7.38 3.77
N GLY A 65 -17.79 7.17 2.46
CA GLY A 65 -19.05 6.85 1.78
C GLY A 65 -19.86 8.09 1.37
N ASP A 66 -19.36 9.31 1.63
CA ASP A 66 -19.96 10.57 1.19
C ASP A 66 -19.54 10.85 -0.26
N LYS A 67 -20.30 10.25 -1.19
CA LYS A 67 -19.99 10.25 -2.63
C LYS A 67 -19.88 11.66 -3.21
N GLN A 68 -18.91 11.86 -4.12
CA GLN A 68 -18.67 13.17 -4.74
C GLN A 68 -19.44 13.41 -6.04
N ARG A 69 -20.05 12.36 -6.60
CA ARG A 69 -20.85 12.47 -7.83
C ARG A 69 -22.26 11.94 -7.61
N ASP A 70 -23.26 12.75 -7.87
CA ASP A 70 -24.67 12.41 -7.61
C ASP A 70 -25.14 11.19 -8.39
N GLU A 71 -24.71 11.02 -9.63
CA GLU A 71 -25.10 9.90 -10.50
C GLU A 71 -24.35 8.59 -10.17
N ALA A 72 -23.27 8.67 -9.41
CA ALA A 72 -22.51 7.47 -9.04
C ALA A 72 -23.26 6.64 -7.98
N PRO A 73 -23.14 5.32 -8.00
CA PRO A 73 -23.65 4.48 -6.94
C PRO A 73 -22.98 4.83 -5.60
N THR A 74 -23.72 4.73 -4.50
CA THR A 74 -23.14 4.95 -3.17
C THR A 74 -22.17 3.84 -2.83
N GLY A 75 -20.91 4.20 -2.58
CA GLY A 75 -19.86 3.29 -2.13
C GLY A 75 -19.90 3.07 -0.61
N ALA A 76 -19.29 1.97 -0.17
CA ALA A 76 -19.16 1.69 1.26
C ALA A 76 -18.25 2.72 1.95
N ASN A 77 -18.50 2.97 3.25
CA ASN A 77 -17.56 3.65 4.13
C ASN A 77 -16.37 2.72 4.40
N LEU A 78 -15.24 3.01 3.78
CA LEU A 78 -14.03 2.19 3.91
C LEU A 78 -13.30 2.42 5.22
N ARG A 79 -13.52 3.55 5.89
CA ARG A 79 -12.88 3.90 7.16
C ARG A 79 -13.28 2.96 8.30
N THR A 80 -14.46 2.36 8.21
CA THR A 80 -14.99 1.42 9.20
C THR A 80 -14.89 -0.05 8.78
N THR A 81 -14.37 -0.32 7.59
CA THR A 81 -14.16 -1.70 7.13
C THR A 81 -12.99 -2.37 7.86
N ARG A 82 -13.00 -3.72 7.84
CA ARG A 82 -11.94 -4.55 8.39
C ARG A 82 -11.30 -5.45 7.34
N LEU A 83 -11.48 -5.10 6.07
CA LEU A 83 -10.88 -5.87 4.98
C LEU A 83 -9.35 -5.87 5.12
N ASP A 84 -8.77 -7.03 4.97
CA ASP A 84 -7.32 -7.20 4.89
C ASP A 84 -6.80 -6.78 3.51
N THR A 85 -5.48 -6.76 3.36
CA THR A 85 -4.79 -6.35 2.13
C THR A 85 -5.20 -7.21 0.93
N ALA A 86 -5.33 -8.53 1.11
CA ALA A 86 -5.67 -9.45 0.04
C ALA A 86 -7.11 -9.24 -0.44
N SER A 87 -8.05 -9.10 0.49
CA SER A 87 -9.46 -8.83 0.21
C SER A 87 -9.67 -7.47 -0.45
N LEU A 88 -8.93 -6.44 -0.03
CA LEU A 88 -8.96 -5.13 -0.69
C LEU A 88 -8.47 -5.22 -2.13
N LYS A 89 -7.33 -5.88 -2.34
CA LYS A 89 -6.74 -6.07 -3.67
C LYS A 89 -7.69 -6.83 -4.58
N GLU A 90 -8.28 -7.92 -4.10
CA GLU A 90 -9.26 -8.69 -4.85
C GLU A 90 -10.49 -7.84 -5.22
N THR A 91 -11.05 -7.12 -4.24
CA THR A 91 -12.22 -6.27 -4.46
C THR A 91 -11.95 -5.16 -5.48
N ILE A 92 -10.79 -4.51 -5.44
CA ILE A 92 -10.43 -3.46 -6.42
C ILE A 92 -10.20 -4.07 -7.80
N SER A 93 -9.46 -5.18 -7.86
CA SER A 93 -9.15 -5.83 -9.14
C SER A 93 -10.40 -6.33 -9.84
N CYS A 94 -11.26 -7.04 -9.13
CA CYS A 94 -12.38 -7.81 -9.69
C CYS A 94 -13.73 -7.10 -9.61
N GLY A 95 -13.79 -5.98 -8.88
CA GLY A 95 -15.06 -5.34 -8.59
C GLY A 95 -15.95 -6.18 -7.65
N ARG A 96 -17.19 -5.76 -7.51
CA ARG A 96 -18.20 -6.47 -6.71
C ARG A 96 -19.49 -6.59 -7.50
N PRO A 97 -19.73 -7.70 -8.19
CA PRO A 97 -20.98 -7.93 -8.92
C PRO A 97 -22.20 -7.70 -8.03
N GLY A 98 -23.25 -7.11 -8.59
CA GLY A 98 -24.47 -6.76 -7.86
C GLY A 98 -24.39 -5.51 -6.97
N THR A 99 -23.24 -4.79 -6.94
CA THR A 99 -23.09 -3.60 -6.08
C THR A 99 -22.72 -2.32 -6.83
N GLY A 100 -22.50 -2.35 -8.12
CA GLY A 100 -22.01 -1.21 -8.89
C GLY A 100 -20.52 -0.88 -8.69
N MET A 101 -19.76 -1.65 -7.91
CA MET A 101 -18.31 -1.51 -7.82
C MET A 101 -17.65 -2.10 -9.06
N PRO A 102 -16.95 -1.30 -9.91
CA PRO A 102 -16.34 -1.80 -11.15
C PRO A 102 -15.12 -2.66 -10.88
N ALA A 103 -14.75 -3.50 -11.85
CA ALA A 103 -13.44 -4.15 -11.90
C ALA A 103 -12.42 -3.16 -12.46
N PHE A 104 -11.32 -2.94 -11.74
CA PHE A 104 -10.28 -2.01 -12.16
C PHE A 104 -9.08 -2.70 -12.84
N ASP A 105 -8.83 -3.99 -12.57
CA ASP A 105 -7.74 -4.72 -13.22
C ASP A 105 -8.08 -4.92 -14.71
N GLU A 106 -7.17 -4.49 -15.60
CA GLU A 106 -7.36 -4.63 -17.06
C GLU A 106 -7.50 -6.08 -17.52
N GLY A 107 -6.96 -7.03 -16.74
CA GLY A 107 -7.06 -8.47 -16.98
C GLY A 107 -8.19 -9.17 -16.25
N ALA A 108 -9.02 -8.43 -15.49
CA ALA A 108 -10.10 -9.01 -14.71
C ALA A 108 -11.05 -9.85 -15.58
N TYR A 109 -11.38 -11.04 -15.12
CA TYR A 109 -12.23 -12.05 -15.77
C TYR A 109 -11.66 -12.65 -17.06
N THR A 110 -10.76 -11.96 -17.77
CA THR A 110 -10.21 -12.43 -19.07
C THR A 110 -8.86 -13.13 -18.94
N ILE A 111 -7.97 -12.62 -18.11
CA ILE A 111 -6.64 -13.18 -17.83
C ILE A 111 -6.57 -13.67 -16.38
N ARG A 112 -7.24 -12.97 -15.50
CA ARG A 112 -7.35 -13.26 -14.09
C ARG A 112 -8.74 -13.77 -13.75
N ALA A 113 -8.84 -14.94 -13.11
CA ALA A 113 -10.09 -15.39 -12.51
C ALA A 113 -10.52 -14.46 -11.37
N CYS A 114 -11.78 -14.09 -11.33
CA CYS A 114 -12.37 -13.16 -10.37
C CYS A 114 -13.60 -13.76 -9.72
N ASN A 115 -13.77 -13.54 -8.41
CA ASN A 115 -14.96 -13.98 -7.65
C ASN A 115 -15.31 -15.45 -7.88
N GLU A 116 -14.28 -16.34 -7.92
CA GLU A 116 -14.43 -17.79 -8.16
C GLU A 116 -15.05 -18.14 -9.52
N GLN A 117 -15.14 -17.19 -10.44
CA GLN A 117 -15.67 -17.42 -11.79
C GLN A 117 -14.56 -17.88 -12.74
N ALA A 118 -14.92 -18.74 -13.68
CA ALA A 118 -14.04 -19.10 -14.78
C ALA A 118 -13.73 -17.88 -15.67
N LEU A 119 -12.61 -17.94 -16.38
CA LEU A 119 -12.25 -16.89 -17.36
C LEU A 119 -13.35 -16.74 -18.41
N GLY A 120 -13.72 -15.50 -18.70
CA GLY A 120 -14.79 -15.16 -19.63
C GLY A 120 -15.06 -13.66 -19.64
N PRO A 121 -16.20 -13.23 -20.20
CA PRO A 121 -16.61 -11.84 -20.13
C PRO A 121 -16.91 -11.45 -18.67
N PRO A 122 -16.64 -10.19 -18.27
CA PRO A 122 -17.02 -9.71 -16.95
C PRO A 122 -18.53 -9.73 -16.77
N PRO A 123 -19.04 -9.86 -15.52
CA PRO A 123 -20.46 -9.78 -15.22
C PRO A 123 -21.09 -8.50 -15.77
N SER A 124 -22.29 -8.61 -16.37
CA SER A 124 -22.99 -7.48 -17.00
C SER A 124 -23.53 -6.45 -15.99
N ASP A 125 -23.57 -6.78 -14.71
CA ASP A 125 -24.03 -5.94 -13.59
C ASP A 125 -22.89 -5.17 -12.90
N LEU A 126 -21.66 -5.29 -13.41
CA LEU A 126 -20.58 -4.40 -12.99
C LEU A 126 -20.76 -3.00 -13.56
N TYR A 127 -20.56 -2.00 -12.69
CA TYR A 127 -20.54 -0.61 -13.12
C TYR A 127 -19.34 -0.36 -14.06
N PRO A 128 -19.50 0.46 -15.12
CA PRO A 128 -18.37 0.78 -15.99
C PRO A 128 -17.24 1.50 -15.24
N THR A 129 -16.01 1.04 -15.38
CA THR A 129 -14.87 1.71 -14.78
C THR A 129 -14.49 2.97 -15.57
N PRO A 130 -14.13 4.09 -14.90
CA PRO A 130 -13.62 5.27 -15.57
C PRO A 130 -12.29 5.01 -16.30
N ARG A 131 -11.46 4.14 -15.75
CA ARG A 131 -10.22 3.63 -16.35
C ARG A 131 -9.81 2.31 -15.69
N THR A 132 -9.02 1.53 -16.40
CA THR A 132 -8.36 0.35 -15.83
C THR A 132 -7.09 0.72 -15.08
N LEU A 133 -6.65 -0.16 -14.20
CA LEU A 133 -5.44 -0.04 -13.40
C LEU A 133 -4.50 -1.21 -13.67
N THR A 134 -3.22 -0.90 -13.68
CA THR A 134 -2.18 -1.94 -13.64
C THR A 134 -2.11 -2.57 -12.25
N PRO A 135 -1.53 -3.78 -12.10
CA PRO A 135 -1.35 -4.41 -10.79
C PRO A 135 -0.57 -3.54 -9.79
N ASP A 136 0.43 -2.77 -10.26
CA ASP A 136 1.20 -1.87 -9.38
C ASP A 136 0.37 -0.67 -8.92
N GLU A 137 -0.46 -0.09 -9.78
CA GLU A 137 -1.38 0.98 -9.39
C GLU A 137 -2.40 0.47 -8.36
N ILE A 138 -2.93 -0.75 -8.51
CA ILE A 138 -3.80 -1.38 -7.52
C ILE A 138 -3.07 -1.53 -6.18
N ASP A 139 -1.83 -2.00 -6.19
CA ASP A 139 -1.01 -2.15 -4.99
C ASP A 139 -0.74 -0.79 -4.31
N THR A 140 -0.57 0.29 -5.06
CA THR A 140 -0.41 1.64 -4.48
C THR A 140 -1.71 2.13 -3.82
N VAL A 141 -2.87 1.91 -4.45
CA VAL A 141 -4.19 2.25 -3.85
C VAL A 141 -4.41 1.46 -2.56
N VAL A 142 -4.13 0.15 -2.56
CA VAL A 142 -4.24 -0.69 -1.36
C VAL A 142 -3.30 -0.18 -0.25
N THR A 143 -2.07 0.19 -0.60
CA THR A 143 -1.11 0.78 0.35
C THR A 143 -1.66 2.07 0.97
N TYR A 144 -2.22 2.97 0.16
CA TYR A 144 -2.86 4.19 0.65
C TYR A 144 -4.03 3.89 1.60
N LEU A 145 -4.94 3.00 1.18
CA LEU A 145 -6.11 2.65 1.98
C LEU A 145 -5.72 2.06 3.33
N GLN A 146 -4.76 1.14 3.37
CA GLN A 146 -4.27 0.54 4.62
C GLN A 146 -3.60 1.56 5.54
N ALA A 147 -2.78 2.45 4.98
CA ALA A 147 -2.03 3.41 5.78
C ALA A 147 -2.89 4.57 6.31
N ARG A 148 -3.88 5.02 5.54
CA ARG A 148 -4.56 6.30 5.76
C ARG A 148 -6.07 6.24 5.95
N VAL A 149 -6.72 5.11 5.62
CA VAL A 149 -8.19 5.00 5.59
C VAL A 149 -8.71 3.93 6.54
N ILE A 150 -8.26 2.68 6.36
CA ILE A 150 -8.82 1.53 7.07
C ILE A 150 -8.65 1.68 8.58
N GLY A 151 -9.73 1.48 9.33
CA GLY A 151 -9.71 1.52 10.80
C GLY A 151 -9.66 2.93 11.41
N LYS A 152 -9.72 4.01 10.61
CA LYS A 152 -9.67 5.40 11.11
C LYS A 152 -10.99 5.87 11.75
N GLY A 153 -12.05 5.09 11.63
CA GLY A 153 -13.35 5.48 12.17
C GLY A 153 -14.06 6.57 11.35
N ARG A 154 -15.17 7.09 11.87
CA ARG A 154 -16.02 8.01 11.11
C ARG A 154 -15.55 9.47 11.12
N THR A 155 -14.83 9.88 12.14
CA THR A 155 -14.37 11.28 12.28
C THR A 155 -13.18 11.55 11.37
N ILE A 156 -13.27 12.61 10.56
CA ILE A 156 -12.17 13.11 9.74
C ILE A 156 -11.41 14.16 10.56
N THR A 157 -10.10 14.00 10.68
CA THR A 157 -9.24 14.96 11.36
C THR A 157 -8.71 16.02 10.39
N LYS A 158 -8.32 17.19 10.93
CA LYS A 158 -7.65 18.23 10.13
C LYS A 158 -6.41 17.69 9.40
N GLN A 159 -5.64 16.83 10.05
CA GLN A 159 -4.44 16.23 9.45
C GLN A 159 -4.77 15.31 8.26
N GLU A 160 -5.84 14.52 8.34
CA GLU A 160 -6.31 13.68 7.22
C GLU A 160 -6.80 14.54 6.06
N CYS A 161 -7.53 15.62 6.36
CA CYS A 161 -7.97 16.58 5.37
C CYS A 161 -6.76 17.24 4.65
N LEU A 162 -5.79 17.75 5.40
CA LEU A 162 -4.57 18.36 4.85
C LEU A 162 -3.72 17.37 4.03
N PHE A 163 -3.76 16.08 4.36
CA PHE A 163 -3.10 15.07 3.55
C PHE A 163 -3.79 14.86 2.20
N TYR A 164 -5.13 14.88 2.19
CA TYR A 164 -5.93 14.70 0.98
C TYR A 164 -5.93 15.96 0.09
N TYR A 165 -6.12 17.14 0.68
CA TYR A 165 -6.18 18.44 0.01
C TYR A 165 -4.89 19.25 0.23
N ALA A 166 -3.71 18.62 0.05
CA ALA A 166 -2.43 19.29 0.29
C ALA A 166 -2.21 20.53 -0.60
N ASP A 167 -2.85 20.58 -1.75
CA ASP A 167 -2.86 21.68 -2.71
C ASP A 167 -3.93 22.75 -2.43
N GLN A 168 -4.84 22.50 -1.49
CA GLN A 168 -5.97 23.38 -1.12
C GLN A 168 -6.21 23.31 0.40
N PRO A 169 -5.24 23.69 1.23
CA PRO A 169 -5.29 23.52 2.68
C PRO A 169 -6.43 24.30 3.35
N GLU A 170 -6.90 25.38 2.75
CA GLU A 170 -8.03 26.19 3.22
C GLU A 170 -9.34 25.41 3.32
N TRP A 171 -9.50 24.34 2.55
CA TRP A 171 -10.67 23.48 2.63
C TRP A 171 -10.74 22.66 3.91
N CYS A 172 -9.66 22.70 4.70
CA CYS A 172 -9.54 21.94 5.92
C CYS A 172 -9.74 22.78 7.21
N ASP A 173 -10.13 24.05 7.09
CA ASP A 173 -10.23 24.93 8.27
C ASP A 173 -11.34 24.54 9.22
N ASP A 174 -12.41 23.91 8.74
CA ASP A 174 -13.52 23.43 9.57
C ASP A 174 -13.26 22.11 10.29
N TYR A 175 -12.17 21.42 9.93
CA TYR A 175 -11.77 20.17 10.58
C TYR A 175 -10.90 20.41 11.81
N LYS A 176 -11.05 19.54 12.83
CA LYS A 176 -10.33 19.62 14.12
C LYS A 176 -9.19 18.61 14.21
#